data_87c3fd695b6530326221140ab4c226c6
#
_entry.id   87c3fd695b6530326221140ab4c226c6
#
_cell.length_a   1.000
_cell.length_b   1.000
_cell.length_c   1.000
_cell.angle_alpha   90.00
_cell.angle_beta   90.00
_cell.angle_gamma   90.00
#
_symmetry.space_group_name_H-M   'P 1'
#
loop_
_entity.id
_entity.type
_entity.pdbx_description
1 polymer ?
#
loop_
_entity_poly.entity_id
_entity_poly.type
_entity_poly.pdbx_seq_one_letter_code
_entity_poly.pdbx_strand_id
1 'polypeptide(L)'
;MACRSAILIDNFLEQSKFDTLSAKVAASSEYNTTTIQDTRDALFEEAYGAVFERLKEIGLYQTHFAESVKLFGYNQFRPANEGYGNFNGPHFDHGGYVFYIHPDWDESWEGKIKITNADVEEYRTGIYAKPNRFIWIEPGTFHDVTTTASNTTHARVANIAFLGGNINIDPVGITFINISTTS
;
A
#
# COMPACT_ATOMS: atom_id res chain seq x y z
N MET A 1 14.89 -4.13 22.12
CA MET A 1 14.11 -2.93 21.75
C MET A 1 13.45 -3.27 20.41
N ALA A 2 12.13 -3.18 20.30
CA ALA A 2 11.45 -3.42 19.03
C ALA A 2 11.77 -2.27 18.06
N CYS A 3 12.14 -2.61 16.82
CA CYS A 3 12.35 -1.62 15.77
C CYS A 3 11.07 -1.48 14.95
N ARG A 4 10.67 -0.27 14.69
CA ARG A 4 9.55 0.01 13.78
C ARG A 4 9.92 -0.42 12.38
N SER A 5 9.00 -1.12 11.69
CA SER A 5 9.20 -1.61 10.33
C SER A 5 8.15 -1.10 9.34
N ALA A 6 6.98 -0.73 9.83
CA ALA A 6 5.92 -0.18 9.01
C ALA A 6 4.96 0.69 9.84
N ILE A 7 4.15 1.47 9.12
CA ILE A 7 3.06 2.27 9.68
C ILE A 7 1.77 1.89 8.92
N LEU A 8 0.70 1.66 9.66
CA LEU A 8 -0.61 1.33 9.10
C LEU A 8 -1.63 2.39 9.56
N ILE A 9 -2.35 2.96 8.60
CA ILE A 9 -3.39 3.96 8.86
C ILE A 9 -4.66 3.55 8.12
N ASP A 10 -5.71 3.20 8.88
CA ASP A 10 -7.04 2.97 8.33
C ASP A 10 -7.82 4.28 8.17
N ASN A 11 -8.76 4.31 7.23
CA ASN A 11 -9.52 5.51 6.90
C ASN A 11 -8.58 6.69 6.64
N PHE A 12 -7.56 6.46 5.83
CA PHE A 12 -6.46 7.41 5.59
C PHE A 12 -6.95 8.73 5.01
N LEU A 13 -7.76 8.68 3.97
CA LEU A 13 -8.47 9.86 3.45
C LEU A 13 -9.82 10.02 4.14
N GLU A 14 -10.31 11.24 4.20
CA GLU A 14 -11.71 11.48 4.50
C GLU A 14 -12.62 10.69 3.57
N GLN A 15 -13.70 10.11 4.09
CA GLN A 15 -14.52 9.15 3.35
C GLN A 15 -15.05 9.70 2.02
N SER A 16 -15.50 10.95 1.99
CA SER A 16 -16.01 11.58 0.75
C SER A 16 -14.93 11.75 -0.33
N LYS A 17 -13.71 12.08 0.07
CA LYS A 17 -12.56 12.15 -0.84
C LYS A 17 -12.19 10.77 -1.36
N PHE A 18 -12.18 9.79 -0.48
CA PHE A 18 -11.90 8.40 -0.86
C PHE A 18 -12.95 7.85 -1.82
N ASP A 19 -14.25 8.07 -1.55
CA ASP A 19 -15.35 7.61 -2.41
C ASP A 19 -15.22 8.19 -3.83
N THR A 20 -14.87 9.47 -3.93
CA THR A 20 -14.63 10.11 -5.23
C THR A 20 -13.47 9.47 -5.99
N LEU A 21 -12.35 9.21 -5.32
CA LEU A 21 -11.17 8.58 -5.91
C LEU A 21 -11.47 7.13 -6.32
N SER A 22 -12.04 6.34 -5.43
CA SER A 22 -12.32 4.93 -5.67
C SER A 22 -13.38 4.71 -6.76
N ALA A 23 -14.34 5.63 -6.91
CA ALA A 23 -15.29 5.60 -8.03
C ALA A 23 -14.58 5.78 -9.39
N LYS A 24 -13.58 6.64 -9.48
CA LYS A 24 -12.75 6.79 -10.69
C LYS A 24 -11.92 5.54 -10.97
N VAL A 25 -11.40 4.90 -9.93
CA VAL A 25 -10.71 3.61 -10.04
C VAL A 25 -11.63 2.55 -10.64
N ALA A 26 -12.83 2.41 -10.10
CA ALA A 26 -13.82 1.45 -10.59
C ALA A 26 -14.27 1.71 -12.03
N ALA A 27 -14.21 2.95 -12.49
CA ALA A 27 -14.53 3.34 -13.87
C ALA A 27 -13.36 3.17 -14.84
N SER A 28 -12.16 2.87 -14.36
CA SER A 28 -10.98 2.70 -15.19
C SER A 28 -11.04 1.38 -15.98
N SER A 29 -10.48 1.38 -17.19
CA SER A 29 -10.43 0.18 -18.05
C SER A 29 -9.59 -0.94 -17.42
N GLU A 30 -8.61 -0.58 -16.60
CA GLU A 30 -7.70 -1.52 -15.94
C GLU A 30 -8.35 -2.24 -14.74
N TYR A 31 -9.48 -1.75 -14.24
CA TYR A 31 -10.14 -2.34 -13.06
C TYR A 31 -10.55 -3.82 -13.25
N ASN A 32 -10.85 -4.21 -14.48
CA ASN A 32 -11.15 -5.59 -14.86
C ASN A 32 -10.01 -6.25 -15.66
N THR A 33 -8.78 -5.83 -15.44
CA THR A 33 -7.62 -6.39 -16.15
C THR A 33 -7.43 -7.88 -15.86
N THR A 34 -6.86 -8.59 -16.81
CA THR A 34 -6.43 -9.99 -16.66
C THR A 34 -4.93 -10.16 -16.48
N THR A 35 -4.19 -9.05 -16.53
CA THR A 35 -2.74 -8.99 -16.31
C THR A 35 -2.40 -7.83 -15.39
N ILE A 36 -1.26 -7.88 -14.71
CA ILE A 36 -0.81 -6.73 -13.92
C ILE A 36 -0.64 -5.52 -14.82
N GLN A 37 -1.21 -4.41 -14.39
CA GLN A 37 -1.07 -3.11 -15.05
C GLN A 37 -0.51 -2.09 -14.07
N ASP A 38 0.57 -1.43 -14.46
CA ASP A 38 1.12 -0.28 -13.75
C ASP A 38 0.85 0.98 -14.57
N THR A 39 0.12 1.94 -14.00
CA THR A 39 -0.26 3.17 -14.70
C THR A 39 0.31 4.41 -14.02
N ARG A 40 0.66 5.41 -14.83
CA ARG A 40 1.08 6.75 -14.39
C ARG A 40 0.33 7.80 -15.19
N ASP A 41 -0.95 7.82 -15.03
CA ASP A 41 -1.90 8.72 -15.70
C ASP A 41 -2.46 9.78 -14.73
N ALA A 42 -3.51 10.46 -15.17
CA ALA A 42 -4.18 11.46 -14.34
C ALA A 42 -4.75 10.88 -13.03
N LEU A 43 -5.17 9.62 -13.04
CA LEU A 43 -5.66 8.94 -11.82
C LEU A 43 -4.52 8.71 -10.82
N PHE A 44 -3.34 8.36 -11.30
CA PHE A 44 -2.15 8.27 -10.45
C PHE A 44 -1.82 9.62 -9.83
N GLU A 45 -1.80 10.69 -10.63
CA GLU A 45 -1.49 12.05 -10.14
C GLU A 45 -2.50 12.51 -9.07
N GLU A 46 -3.77 12.21 -9.27
CA GLU A 46 -4.81 12.55 -8.30
C GLU A 46 -4.64 11.76 -6.99
N ALA A 47 -4.43 10.46 -7.09
CA ALA A 47 -4.25 9.60 -5.92
C ALA A 47 -3.01 10.01 -5.12
N TYR A 48 -1.88 10.21 -5.78
CA TYR A 48 -0.66 10.59 -5.11
C TYR A 48 -0.75 12.00 -4.50
N GLY A 49 -1.40 12.94 -5.17
CA GLY A 49 -1.67 14.28 -4.63
C GLY A 49 -2.49 14.23 -3.35
N ALA A 50 -3.54 13.41 -3.32
CA ALA A 50 -4.35 13.19 -2.13
C ALA A 50 -3.55 12.57 -0.97
N VAL A 51 -2.66 11.62 -1.27
CA VAL A 51 -1.75 11.04 -0.26
C VAL A 51 -0.86 12.11 0.35
N PHE A 52 -0.23 12.96 -0.47
CA PHE A 52 0.69 13.99 0.04
C PHE A 52 -0.02 15.08 0.84
N GLU A 53 -1.19 15.52 0.40
CA GLU A 53 -2.00 16.44 1.19
C GLU A 53 -2.33 15.85 2.56
N ARG A 54 -2.76 14.59 2.59
CA ARG A 54 -3.08 13.91 3.84
C ARG A 54 -1.87 13.74 4.75
N LEU A 55 -0.71 13.37 4.20
CA LEU A 55 0.53 13.26 4.97
C LEU A 55 0.93 14.60 5.60
N LYS A 56 0.69 15.72 4.92
CA LYS A 56 0.88 17.06 5.49
C LYS A 56 -0.09 17.34 6.63
N GLU A 57 -1.38 17.04 6.44
CA GLU A 57 -2.41 17.26 7.46
C GLU A 57 -2.12 16.51 8.77
N ILE A 58 -1.62 15.28 8.68
CA ILE A 58 -1.32 14.45 9.85
C ILE A 58 0.13 14.56 10.36
N GLY A 59 0.93 15.46 9.78
CA GLY A 59 2.29 15.73 10.22
C GLY A 59 3.35 14.70 9.83
N LEU A 60 3.06 13.83 8.84
CA LEU A 60 4.01 12.80 8.37
C LEU A 60 4.76 13.18 7.09
N TYR A 61 4.44 14.32 6.50
CA TYR A 61 5.08 14.74 5.26
C TYR A 61 6.57 15.07 5.48
N GLN A 62 7.39 14.56 4.56
CA GLN A 62 8.81 14.90 4.49
C GLN A 62 9.14 15.36 3.06
N THR A 63 9.92 16.42 2.92
CA THR A 63 10.16 17.11 1.64
C THR A 63 10.76 16.20 0.56
N HIS A 64 11.65 15.28 0.94
CA HIS A 64 12.26 14.36 0.00
C HIS A 64 11.29 13.34 -0.64
N PHE A 65 10.10 13.13 -0.06
CA PHE A 65 9.11 12.23 -0.62
C PHE A 65 8.59 12.70 -1.99
N ALA A 66 8.30 13.99 -2.12
CA ALA A 66 7.71 14.52 -3.34
C ALA A 66 8.59 14.33 -4.58
N GLU A 67 9.90 14.41 -4.43
CA GLU A 67 10.85 14.20 -5.53
C GLU A 67 10.95 12.73 -5.93
N SER A 68 10.96 11.83 -4.95
CA SER A 68 11.06 10.38 -5.18
C SER A 68 9.83 9.82 -5.88
N VAL A 69 8.62 10.25 -5.49
CA VAL A 69 7.36 9.78 -6.09
C VAL A 69 7.27 10.09 -7.58
N LYS A 70 7.75 11.24 -8.02
CA LYS A 70 7.76 11.62 -9.43
C LYS A 70 8.52 10.63 -10.30
N LEU A 71 9.47 9.93 -9.74
CA LEU A 71 10.33 9.00 -10.47
C LEU A 71 9.86 7.54 -10.37
N PHE A 72 9.30 7.13 -9.25
CA PHE A 72 9.10 5.72 -8.91
C PHE A 72 7.70 5.39 -8.39
N GLY A 73 6.71 6.21 -8.65
CA GLY A 73 5.32 5.96 -8.25
C GLY A 73 4.44 5.52 -9.42
N TYR A 74 3.44 4.69 -9.12
CA TYR A 74 2.43 4.22 -10.07
C TYR A 74 1.18 3.71 -9.34
N ASN A 75 0.07 3.60 -10.08
CA ASN A 75 -1.07 2.80 -9.64
C ASN A 75 -0.90 1.38 -10.17
N GLN A 76 -0.94 0.39 -9.29
CA GLN A 76 -0.88 -1.01 -9.66
C GLN A 76 -2.26 -1.66 -9.59
N PHE A 77 -2.67 -2.22 -10.72
CA PHE A 77 -3.88 -3.05 -10.85
C PHE A 77 -3.44 -4.51 -10.90
N ARG A 78 -3.75 -5.27 -9.86
CA ARG A 78 -3.41 -6.69 -9.75
C ARG A 78 -4.64 -7.55 -9.99
N PRO A 79 -4.67 -8.36 -11.07
CA PRO A 79 -5.81 -9.19 -11.41
C PRO A 79 -5.96 -10.39 -10.45
N ALA A 80 -7.10 -11.07 -10.57
CA ALA A 80 -7.29 -12.36 -9.95
C ALA A 80 -6.27 -13.40 -10.46
N ASN A 81 -5.87 -14.30 -9.57
CA ASN A 81 -5.06 -15.46 -9.90
C ASN A 81 -3.83 -15.15 -10.76
N GLU A 82 -3.12 -14.08 -10.44
CA GLU A 82 -1.82 -13.84 -11.04
C GLU A 82 -0.87 -14.98 -10.67
N GLY A 83 -0.52 -15.79 -11.66
CA GLY A 83 0.37 -16.92 -11.47
C GLY A 83 1.70 -16.54 -10.81
N TYR A 84 2.34 -17.50 -10.20
CA TYR A 84 3.60 -17.43 -9.43
C TYR A 84 4.78 -16.72 -10.14
N GLY A 85 4.65 -16.40 -11.42
CA GLY A 85 5.69 -15.71 -12.19
C GLY A 85 5.71 -14.19 -12.05
N ASN A 86 4.70 -13.61 -11.45
CA ASN A 86 4.61 -12.17 -11.21
C ASN A 86 4.94 -11.88 -9.75
N PHE A 87 6.17 -11.72 -9.55
CA PHE A 87 6.89 -11.76 -8.32
C PHE A 87 6.59 -10.64 -7.35
N ASN A 88 6.15 -11.00 -6.14
CA ASN A 88 6.43 -10.25 -4.92
C ASN A 88 6.70 -11.21 -3.76
N GLY A 89 7.60 -12.17 -3.98
CA GLY A 89 8.13 -13.00 -2.91
C GLY A 89 8.93 -12.17 -1.90
N PRO A 90 9.41 -12.82 -0.83
CA PRO A 90 10.11 -12.11 0.25
C PRO A 90 11.27 -11.28 -0.27
N HIS A 91 11.22 -9.98 -0.02
CA HIS A 91 12.24 -9.02 -0.44
C HIS A 91 12.29 -7.82 0.51
N PHE A 92 13.29 -7.00 0.35
CA PHE A 92 13.38 -5.67 0.96
C PHE A 92 13.76 -4.66 -0.13
N ASP A 93 13.37 -3.41 0.07
CA ASP A 93 13.62 -2.32 -0.86
C ASP A 93 14.03 -1.04 -0.13
N HIS A 94 14.00 0.08 -0.85
CA HIS A 94 14.33 1.39 -0.30
C HIS A 94 13.21 2.05 0.52
N GLY A 95 12.14 1.32 0.78
CA GLY A 95 10.97 1.82 1.47
C GLY A 95 9.98 2.50 0.54
N GLY A 96 8.76 2.67 1.02
CA GLY A 96 7.70 3.31 0.28
C GLY A 96 6.34 3.12 0.91
N TYR A 97 5.31 3.55 0.22
CA TYR A 97 3.95 3.32 0.68
C TYR A 97 3.13 2.52 -0.31
N VAL A 98 2.12 1.86 0.23
CA VAL A 98 1.01 1.23 -0.48
C VAL A 98 -0.28 1.83 0.06
N PHE A 99 -1.08 2.42 -0.81
CA PHE A 99 -2.39 2.96 -0.46
C PHE A 99 -3.47 2.30 -1.31
N TYR A 100 -4.36 1.55 -0.68
CA TYR A 100 -5.42 0.82 -1.38
C TYR A 100 -6.56 1.73 -1.79
N ILE A 101 -6.76 1.87 -3.11
CA ILE A 101 -7.71 2.81 -3.73
C ILE A 101 -8.90 2.14 -4.42
N HIS A 102 -9.02 0.80 -4.37
CA HIS A 102 -10.23 0.11 -4.82
C HIS A 102 -11.40 0.38 -3.87
N PRO A 103 -12.66 0.40 -4.36
CA PRO A 103 -13.82 0.75 -3.54
C PRO A 103 -14.19 -0.33 -2.51
N ASP A 104 -13.92 -1.60 -2.82
CA ASP A 104 -14.22 -2.76 -2.00
C ASP A 104 -13.17 -3.85 -2.17
N TRP A 105 -12.99 -4.68 -1.17
CA TRP A 105 -12.13 -5.85 -1.19
C TRP A 105 -12.61 -6.85 -0.16
N ASP A 106 -12.85 -8.09 -0.57
CA ASP A 106 -13.18 -9.18 0.36
C ASP A 106 -11.88 -9.77 0.91
N GLU A 107 -11.83 -10.03 2.21
CA GLU A 107 -10.62 -10.55 2.85
C GLU A 107 -10.19 -11.91 2.28
N SER A 108 -11.15 -12.73 1.83
CA SER A 108 -10.89 -14.02 1.20
C SER A 108 -10.24 -13.93 -0.18
N TRP A 109 -10.21 -12.73 -0.76
CA TRP A 109 -9.56 -12.51 -2.06
C TRP A 109 -8.04 -12.43 -1.98
N GLU A 110 -7.46 -12.53 -0.79
CA GLU A 110 -6.02 -12.51 -0.57
C GLU A 110 -5.34 -11.21 -1.04
N GLY A 111 -4.18 -11.28 -1.66
CA GLY A 111 -3.43 -10.08 -2.04
C GLY A 111 -2.90 -9.28 -0.84
N LYS A 112 -2.58 -10.00 0.24
CA LYS A 112 -2.16 -9.44 1.53
C LYS A 112 -0.66 -9.16 1.55
N ILE A 113 -0.26 -8.08 2.24
CA ILE A 113 1.15 -7.81 2.53
C ILE A 113 1.52 -8.50 3.84
N LYS A 114 2.63 -9.24 3.83
CA LYS A 114 3.20 -9.87 5.02
C LYS A 114 4.51 -9.19 5.41
N ILE A 115 4.64 -8.84 6.67
CA ILE A 115 5.89 -8.33 7.25
C ILE A 115 6.53 -9.48 8.02
N THR A 116 7.64 -10.00 7.52
CA THR A 116 8.22 -11.28 7.93
C THR A 116 8.49 -11.37 9.43
N ASN A 117 9.04 -10.33 10.04
CA ASN A 117 9.43 -10.32 11.45
C ASN A 117 8.53 -9.42 12.30
N ALA A 118 7.30 -9.13 11.87
CA ALA A 118 6.37 -8.34 12.68
C ALA A 118 6.11 -9.01 14.04
N ASP A 119 5.97 -8.22 15.08
CA ASP A 119 5.70 -8.71 16.44
C ASP A 119 4.26 -9.22 16.60
N VAL A 120 3.35 -8.77 15.74
CA VAL A 120 1.95 -9.22 15.71
C VAL A 120 1.75 -10.28 14.64
N GLU A 121 1.14 -11.40 15.00
CA GLU A 121 0.91 -12.53 14.09
C GLU A 121 0.13 -12.14 12.84
N GLU A 122 -0.92 -11.34 12.97
CA GLU A 122 -1.72 -10.85 11.86
C GLU A 122 -0.86 -10.20 10.76
N TYR A 123 0.16 -9.43 11.14
CA TYR A 123 1.03 -8.74 10.18
C TYR A 123 2.08 -9.67 9.55
N ARG A 124 2.40 -10.79 10.23
CA ARG A 124 3.24 -11.85 9.64
C ARG A 124 2.47 -12.72 8.66
N THR A 125 1.19 -12.96 8.91
CA THR A 125 0.35 -13.84 8.09
C THR A 125 -0.31 -13.13 6.92
N GLY A 126 -0.61 -11.85 7.05
CA GLY A 126 -1.09 -11.04 5.95
C GLY A 126 -1.98 -9.86 6.37
N ILE A 127 -1.55 -8.69 6.00
CA ILE A 127 -2.30 -7.45 6.18
C ILE A 127 -3.38 -7.37 5.10
N TYR A 128 -4.63 -7.36 5.49
CA TYR A 128 -5.78 -7.24 4.61
C TYR A 128 -5.70 -5.98 3.73
N ALA A 129 -5.94 -6.13 2.42
CA ALA A 129 -5.93 -5.03 1.46
C ALA A 129 -7.21 -4.17 1.56
N LYS A 130 -7.48 -3.69 2.77
CA LYS A 130 -8.67 -2.92 3.10
C LYS A 130 -8.73 -1.61 2.31
N PRO A 131 -9.88 -1.27 1.69
CA PRO A 131 -10.05 0.03 1.06
C PRO A 131 -9.73 1.20 2.01
N ASN A 132 -9.11 2.23 1.48
CA ASN A 132 -8.70 3.41 2.25
C ASN A 132 -7.67 3.12 3.36
N ARG A 133 -6.89 2.05 3.20
CA ARG A 133 -5.77 1.71 4.09
C ARG A 133 -4.46 2.16 3.47
N PHE A 134 -3.70 2.92 4.23
CA PHE A 134 -2.34 3.34 3.90
C PHE A 134 -1.34 2.52 4.71
N ILE A 135 -0.30 2.00 4.05
CA ILE A 135 0.80 1.29 4.68
C ILE A 135 2.09 1.93 4.22
N TRP A 136 2.88 2.43 5.16
CA TRP A 136 4.27 2.80 4.92
C TRP A 136 5.17 1.66 5.36
N ILE A 137 6.10 1.26 4.51
CA ILE A 137 7.11 0.23 4.80
C ILE A 137 8.47 0.90 4.83
N GLU A 138 9.15 0.81 5.96
CA GLU A 138 10.47 1.42 6.12
C GLU A 138 11.54 0.69 5.31
N PRO A 139 12.61 1.39 4.84
CA PRO A 139 13.70 0.78 4.09
C PRO A 139 14.30 -0.41 4.83
N GLY A 140 14.60 -1.48 4.10
CA GLY A 140 15.19 -2.69 4.67
C GLY A 140 14.22 -3.61 5.42
N THR A 141 12.92 -3.29 5.46
CA THR A 141 11.90 -4.15 6.05
C THR A 141 11.57 -5.30 5.09
N PHE A 142 11.76 -6.54 5.58
CA PHE A 142 11.53 -7.74 4.79
C PHE A 142 10.03 -8.04 4.71
N HIS A 143 9.50 -8.06 3.50
CA HIS A 143 8.06 -8.24 3.25
C HIS A 143 7.80 -9.00 1.95
N ASP A 144 6.58 -9.52 1.81
CA ASP A 144 6.09 -10.10 0.57
C ASP A 144 4.58 -9.86 0.41
N VAL A 145 4.05 -10.21 -0.76
CA VAL A 145 2.62 -10.06 -1.07
C VAL A 145 2.08 -11.40 -1.55
N THR A 146 0.95 -11.83 -0.98
CA THR A 146 0.25 -13.02 -1.44
C THR A 146 -0.41 -12.78 -2.79
N THR A 147 -0.59 -13.84 -3.58
CA THR A 147 -1.36 -13.76 -4.83
C THR A 147 -2.84 -13.47 -4.53
N THR A 148 -3.52 -12.80 -5.46
CA THR A 148 -4.96 -12.64 -5.37
C THR A 148 -5.67 -13.96 -5.69
N ALA A 149 -6.79 -14.23 -5.03
CA ALA A 149 -7.56 -15.44 -5.23
C ALA A 149 -8.32 -15.42 -6.57
N SER A 150 -8.60 -16.60 -7.12
CA SER A 150 -9.28 -16.73 -8.41
C SER A 150 -10.76 -16.29 -8.40
N ASN A 151 -11.35 -16.13 -7.22
CA ASN A 151 -12.74 -15.67 -7.06
C ASN A 151 -12.86 -14.14 -6.93
N THR A 152 -11.79 -13.38 -7.11
CA THR A 152 -11.87 -11.92 -7.15
C THR A 152 -12.70 -11.46 -8.36
N THR A 153 -13.48 -10.42 -8.18
CA THR A 153 -14.35 -9.88 -9.23
C THR A 153 -13.73 -8.69 -9.96
N HIS A 154 -12.69 -8.11 -9.41
CA HIS A 154 -11.95 -6.99 -9.98
C HIS A 154 -10.51 -6.98 -9.47
N ALA A 155 -9.67 -6.12 -10.04
CA ALA A 155 -8.27 -5.99 -9.63
C ALA A 155 -8.14 -5.42 -8.20
N ARG A 156 -7.12 -5.87 -7.48
CA ARG A 156 -6.62 -5.17 -6.30
C ARG A 156 -5.88 -3.92 -6.80
N VAL A 157 -6.30 -2.75 -6.35
CA VAL A 157 -5.73 -1.51 -6.83
C VAL A 157 -5.04 -0.75 -5.72
N ALA A 158 -3.77 -0.45 -5.94
CA ALA A 158 -2.95 0.30 -5.00
C ALA A 158 -2.22 1.45 -5.68
N ASN A 159 -2.26 2.61 -5.07
CA ASN A 159 -1.31 3.68 -5.35
C ASN A 159 -0.02 3.39 -4.58
N ILE A 160 1.08 3.28 -5.28
CA ILE A 160 2.38 2.86 -4.74
C ILE A 160 3.43 3.91 -5.09
N ALA A 161 4.30 4.19 -4.14
CA ALA A 161 5.50 4.97 -4.40
C ALA A 161 6.68 4.46 -3.58
N PHE A 162 7.84 4.35 -4.21
CA PHE A 162 9.09 3.98 -3.59
C PHE A 162 9.81 5.25 -3.13
N LEU A 163 9.86 5.46 -1.83
CA LEU A 163 10.36 6.67 -1.19
C LEU A 163 11.50 6.27 -0.26
N GLY A 164 12.68 6.75 -0.51
CA GLY A 164 13.80 6.55 0.42
C GLY A 164 13.58 7.30 1.74
N GLY A 165 14.00 6.72 2.85
CA GLY A 165 14.00 7.34 4.15
C GLY A 165 12.96 6.80 5.13
N ASN A 166 13.20 7.08 6.40
CA ASN A 166 12.36 6.64 7.51
C ASN A 166 11.42 7.76 7.94
N ILE A 167 10.21 7.41 8.40
CA ILE A 167 9.33 8.35 9.07
C ILE A 167 9.74 8.39 10.55
N ASN A 168 10.40 9.48 10.95
CA ASN A 168 10.93 9.68 12.31
C ASN A 168 9.97 10.49 13.20
N ILE A 169 8.67 10.33 13.02
CA ILE A 169 7.65 11.06 13.76
C ILE A 169 6.74 10.04 14.44
N ASP A 170 6.34 10.30 15.68
CA ASP A 170 5.41 9.48 16.44
C ASP A 170 4.07 10.23 16.64
N PRO A 171 3.25 10.39 15.60
CA PRO A 171 1.96 11.05 15.72
C PRO A 171 0.96 10.15 16.49
N VAL A 172 0.03 10.80 17.17
CA VAL A 172 -1.04 10.11 17.92
C VAL A 172 -2.04 9.47 16.93
N GLY A 173 -2.49 8.25 17.24
CA GLY A 173 -3.54 7.56 16.47
C GLY A 173 -3.05 6.76 15.27
N ILE A 174 -1.74 6.53 15.16
CA ILE A 174 -1.14 5.69 14.12
C ILE A 174 -0.70 4.35 14.69
N THR A 175 -1.00 3.28 13.98
CA THR A 175 -0.53 1.94 14.31
C THR A 175 0.87 1.73 13.76
N PHE A 176 1.82 1.45 14.65
CA PHE A 176 3.17 1.03 14.28
C PHE A 176 3.25 -0.50 14.23
N ILE A 177 3.84 -1.01 13.16
CA ILE A 177 4.19 -2.41 13.04
C ILE A 177 5.66 -2.53 13.41
N ASN A 178 5.94 -3.22 14.50
CA ASN A 178 7.29 -3.43 14.98
C ASN A 178 7.81 -4.80 14.56
N ILE A 179 9.11 -4.91 14.37
CA ILE A 179 9.78 -6.20 14.19
C ILE A 179 10.34 -6.70 15.50
N SER A 180 10.19 -8.01 15.74
CA SER A 180 10.85 -8.68 16.85
C SER A 180 12.35 -8.82 16.52
N THR A 181 13.19 -8.19 17.30
CA THR A 181 14.62 -8.48 17.32
C THR A 181 14.83 -9.70 18.23
N THR A 182 14.51 -10.90 17.74
CA THR A 182 14.99 -12.12 18.40
C THR A 182 16.45 -12.27 18.02
N SER A 183 17.26 -12.06 19.00
CA SER A 183 18.66 -12.49 18.99
C SER A 183 18.78 -13.99 18.89
#